data_e859851c9436afa97f1877b60c76c068
#
_entry.id   e859851c9436afa97f1877b60c76c068
#
_cell.length_a   1.000
_cell.length_b   1.000
_cell.length_c   1.000
_cell.angle_alpha   90.00
_cell.angle_beta   90.00
_cell.angle_gamma   90.00
#
_symmetry.space_group_name_H-M   'P 1'
#
loop_
_entity.id
_entity.type
_entity.pdbx_description
1 polymer ?
#
loop_
_entity_poly.entity_id
_entity_poly.type
_entity_poly.pdbx_seq_one_letter_code
_entity_poly.pdbx_strand_id
1 'polypeptide(L)'
;PMNNSTQPIRFFHRGQTVEVTGADTTRSVLDWLREDARCTGTKEGCNEGDCGACTVVIGELADTTSAPVDATTTVGGLRLQTVNACIQFLPTLNGKALFTVEDLKDQTASRTLHPVQQAMVECHGSQCGFCTPGFVMSLWSTYEHHQGCGTRPSRQQLADDLSGNLCRCTGYRPILDAG
;
A
#
# COMPACT_ATOMS: atom_id res chain seq x y z
N PRO A 1 -15.99 36.92 6.80
CA PRO A 1 -16.11 35.50 7.04
C PRO A 1 -15.53 34.78 5.82
N MET A 2 -14.31 34.22 5.96
CA MET A 2 -13.74 33.39 4.91
C MET A 2 -14.61 32.15 4.78
N ASN A 3 -15.20 31.96 3.63
CA ASN A 3 -16.00 30.80 3.31
C ASN A 3 -15.02 29.60 3.14
N ASN A 4 -14.75 28.91 4.24
CA ASN A 4 -13.84 27.78 4.28
C ASN A 4 -14.56 26.53 3.78
N SER A 5 -15.06 26.60 2.54
CA SER A 5 -15.57 25.41 1.84
C SER A 5 -14.37 24.55 1.44
N THR A 6 -13.86 23.79 2.38
CA THR A 6 -12.90 22.73 2.09
C THR A 6 -13.59 21.78 1.11
N GLN A 7 -13.05 21.67 -0.10
CA GLN A 7 -13.58 20.74 -1.09
C GLN A 7 -13.48 19.31 -0.51
N PRO A 8 -14.51 18.47 -0.74
CA PRO A 8 -14.46 17.10 -0.29
C PRO A 8 -13.31 16.35 -0.98
N ILE A 9 -12.60 15.55 -0.20
CA ILE A 9 -11.57 14.64 -0.70
C ILE A 9 -12.29 13.36 -1.12
N ARG A 10 -12.18 12.97 -2.40
CA ARG A 10 -12.82 11.77 -2.93
C ARG A 10 -11.77 10.81 -3.45
N PHE A 11 -11.82 9.58 -3.00
CA PHE A 11 -10.90 8.52 -3.43
C PHE A 11 -11.59 7.15 -3.35
N PHE A 12 -11.05 6.17 -4.09
CA PHE A 12 -11.56 4.80 -4.07
C PHE A 12 -10.86 4.01 -2.95
N HIS A 13 -11.64 3.32 -2.13
CA HIS A 13 -11.13 2.44 -1.07
C HIS A 13 -12.14 1.33 -0.77
N ARG A 14 -11.67 0.08 -0.68
CA ARG A 14 -12.48 -1.10 -0.36
C ARG A 14 -13.74 -1.23 -1.22
N GLY A 15 -13.57 -1.13 -2.54
CA GLY A 15 -14.63 -1.36 -3.50
C GLY A 15 -15.63 -0.21 -3.66
N GLN A 16 -15.41 0.93 -3.02
CA GLN A 16 -16.32 2.07 -3.06
C GLN A 16 -15.59 3.42 -3.14
N THR A 17 -16.28 4.43 -3.62
CA THR A 17 -15.80 5.81 -3.51
C THR A 17 -16.08 6.33 -2.11
N VAL A 18 -15.03 6.77 -1.45
CA VAL A 18 -15.08 7.42 -0.13
C VAL A 18 -15.05 8.93 -0.33
N GLU A 19 -15.89 9.65 0.40
CA GLU A 19 -15.88 11.12 0.48
C GLU A 19 -15.60 11.56 1.91
N VAL A 20 -14.54 12.37 2.08
CA VAL A 20 -14.16 12.95 3.38
C VAL A 20 -14.30 14.46 3.30
N THR A 21 -15.09 15.03 4.21
CA THR A 21 -15.33 16.46 4.33
C THR A 21 -14.78 16.99 5.65
N GLY A 22 -14.28 18.23 5.64
CA GLY A 22 -13.83 18.90 6.87
C GLY A 22 -12.56 18.32 7.50
N ALA A 23 -11.82 17.47 6.79
CA ALA A 23 -10.54 16.98 7.28
C ALA A 23 -9.49 18.10 7.31
N ASP A 24 -8.61 18.04 8.32
CA ASP A 24 -7.42 18.90 8.35
C ASP A 24 -6.54 18.59 7.13
N THR A 25 -5.96 19.63 6.53
CA THR A 25 -5.09 19.50 5.36
C THR A 25 -3.79 18.73 5.65
N THR A 26 -3.39 18.68 6.90
CA THR A 26 -2.21 17.94 7.39
C THR A 26 -2.53 16.57 7.97
N ARG A 27 -3.83 16.17 7.99
CA ARG A 27 -4.21 14.84 8.45
C ARG A 27 -3.53 13.78 7.61
N SER A 28 -2.88 12.81 8.24
CA SER A 28 -2.22 11.72 7.53
C SER A 28 -3.23 10.66 7.04
N VAL A 29 -2.85 9.93 6.00
CA VAL A 29 -3.60 8.75 5.55
C VAL A 29 -3.64 7.69 6.65
N LEU A 30 -2.56 7.55 7.43
CA LEU A 30 -2.49 6.61 8.55
C LEU A 30 -3.53 6.90 9.62
N ASP A 31 -3.64 8.18 10.05
CA ASP A 31 -4.62 8.58 11.07
C ASP A 31 -6.04 8.32 10.59
N TRP A 32 -6.36 8.71 9.34
CA TRP A 32 -7.66 8.45 8.76
C TRP A 32 -7.98 6.95 8.71
N LEU A 33 -7.04 6.12 8.23
CA LEU A 33 -7.23 4.67 8.17
C LEU A 33 -7.53 4.08 9.54
N ARG A 34 -6.77 4.46 10.56
CA ARG A 34 -6.87 3.87 11.89
C ARG A 34 -8.03 4.40 12.72
N GLU A 35 -8.33 5.69 12.61
CA GLU A 35 -9.32 6.37 13.45
C GLU A 35 -10.72 6.38 12.81
N ASP A 36 -10.81 6.72 11.52
CA ASP A 36 -12.10 6.87 10.82
C ASP A 36 -12.52 5.58 10.11
N ALA A 37 -11.64 5.05 9.25
CA ALA A 37 -11.94 3.84 8.47
C ALA A 37 -11.84 2.53 9.28
N ARG A 38 -11.24 2.58 10.48
CA ARG A 38 -11.01 1.42 11.36
C ARG A 38 -10.20 0.30 10.70
N CYS A 39 -9.39 0.64 9.71
CA CYS A 39 -8.45 -0.25 9.04
C CYS A 39 -7.13 -0.32 9.82
N THR A 40 -7.13 -1.05 10.94
CA THR A 40 -5.99 -1.11 11.88
C THR A 40 -4.89 -2.09 11.48
N GLY A 41 -5.04 -2.77 10.34
CA GLY A 41 -3.99 -3.60 9.73
C GLY A 41 -2.76 -2.77 9.40
N THR A 42 -2.94 -1.56 8.85
CA THR A 42 -1.86 -0.58 8.66
C THR A 42 -1.36 -0.10 10.02
N LYS A 43 -0.05 -0.30 10.30
CA LYS A 43 0.53 -0.08 11.64
C LYS A 43 1.24 1.27 11.74
N GLU A 44 1.16 1.87 12.92
CA GLU A 44 1.95 3.04 13.28
C GLU A 44 3.21 2.58 14.04
N GLY A 45 4.39 2.79 13.43
CA GLY A 45 5.68 2.49 14.05
C GLY A 45 6.44 3.77 14.41
N CYS A 46 7.14 4.35 13.45
CA CYS A 46 7.96 5.55 13.66
C CYS A 46 7.18 6.87 13.53
N ASN A 47 6.10 6.89 12.75
CA ASN A 47 5.32 8.08 12.38
C ASN A 47 6.13 9.20 11.69
N GLU A 48 7.23 8.85 11.05
CA GLU A 48 8.15 9.79 10.37
C GLU A 48 8.60 9.30 8.97
N GLY A 49 7.96 8.23 8.46
CA GLY A 49 8.23 7.74 7.09
C GLY A 49 9.42 6.80 6.95
N ASP A 50 10.01 6.30 8.04
CA ASP A 50 11.26 5.55 8.00
C ASP A 50 11.08 4.01 8.07
N CYS A 51 10.19 3.52 8.93
CA CYS A 51 10.13 2.08 9.26
C CYS A 51 9.31 1.22 8.29
N GLY A 52 8.46 1.82 7.47
CA GLY A 52 7.59 1.11 6.53
C GLY A 52 6.47 0.26 7.14
N ALA A 53 6.24 0.29 8.46
CA ALA A 53 5.14 -0.45 9.09
C ALA A 53 3.75 0.04 8.61
N CYS A 54 3.67 1.26 8.13
CA CYS A 54 2.47 1.92 7.61
C CYS A 54 2.38 1.89 6.07
N THR A 55 3.18 1.09 5.37
CA THR A 55 3.15 1.03 3.90
C THR A 55 1.75 0.67 3.41
N VAL A 56 1.26 1.48 2.49
CA VAL A 56 0.04 1.28 1.70
C VAL A 56 0.37 1.44 0.22
N VAL A 57 -0.56 1.11 -0.67
CA VAL A 57 -0.39 1.32 -2.11
C VAL A 57 -1.42 2.33 -2.60
N ILE A 58 -0.96 3.32 -3.35
CA ILE A 58 -1.81 4.29 -4.04
C ILE A 58 -1.85 3.92 -5.52
N GLY A 59 -3.06 3.90 -6.10
CA GLY A 59 -3.30 3.73 -7.53
C GLY A 59 -3.71 5.06 -8.15
N GLU A 60 -2.98 5.48 -9.18
CA GLU A 60 -3.36 6.63 -10.01
C GLU A 60 -3.76 6.14 -11.40
N LEU A 61 -4.76 6.79 -12.02
CA LEU A 61 -5.09 6.50 -13.41
C LEU A 61 -3.87 6.75 -14.29
N ALA A 62 -3.51 5.76 -15.09
CA ALA A 62 -2.40 5.89 -16.01
C ALA A 62 -2.76 6.93 -17.07
N ASP A 63 -1.93 7.95 -17.21
CA ASP A 63 -2.10 8.97 -18.23
C ASP A 63 -1.71 8.36 -19.59
N THR A 64 -2.68 8.16 -20.47
CA THR A 64 -2.46 7.59 -21.81
C THR A 64 -1.82 8.59 -22.77
N THR A 65 -1.66 9.85 -22.36
CA THR A 65 -1.16 10.95 -23.19
C THR A 65 0.29 11.34 -22.92
N SER A 66 0.85 10.94 -21.78
CA SER A 66 2.27 11.17 -21.47
C SER A 66 3.15 10.04 -22.02
N ALA A 67 4.29 10.42 -22.62
CA ALA A 67 5.29 9.49 -23.13
C ALA A 67 5.66 8.41 -22.11
N PRO A 68 6.15 7.22 -22.54
CA PRO A 68 6.45 6.13 -21.63
C PRO A 68 7.45 6.60 -20.57
N VAL A 69 6.94 6.96 -19.40
CA VAL A 69 7.74 7.12 -18.20
C VAL A 69 8.19 5.71 -17.84
N ASP A 70 9.49 5.53 -17.68
CA ASP A 70 10.14 4.27 -17.33
C ASP A 70 9.22 3.31 -16.54
N ALA A 71 8.97 2.16 -17.16
CA ALA A 71 8.52 0.88 -16.58
C ALA A 71 7.66 0.90 -15.28
N THR A 72 6.90 1.95 -15.02
CA THR A 72 5.84 1.88 -14.00
C THR A 72 4.68 1.12 -14.62
N THR A 73 4.63 -0.17 -14.34
CA THR A 73 3.62 -1.07 -14.84
C THR A 73 2.25 -0.61 -14.37
N THR A 74 1.35 -0.45 -15.32
CA THR A 74 -0.05 -0.21 -15.00
C THR A 74 -0.75 -1.53 -14.82
N VAL A 75 -1.40 -1.69 -13.67
CA VAL A 75 -2.26 -2.82 -13.36
C VAL A 75 -3.70 -2.39 -13.48
N GLY A 76 -4.44 -2.99 -14.41
CA GLY A 76 -5.84 -2.63 -14.64
C GLY A 76 -6.06 -1.16 -15.00
N GLY A 77 -5.07 -0.50 -15.63
CA GLY A 77 -5.12 0.93 -15.97
C GLY A 77 -4.70 1.87 -14.83
N LEU A 78 -4.24 1.32 -13.70
CA LEU A 78 -3.70 2.08 -12.57
C LEU A 78 -2.18 1.97 -12.50
N ARG A 79 -1.51 3.08 -12.27
CA ARG A 79 -0.11 3.10 -11.85
C ARG A 79 -0.08 2.94 -10.34
N LEU A 80 0.53 1.86 -9.85
CA LEU A 80 0.64 1.56 -8.43
C LEU A 80 1.93 2.15 -7.85
N GLN A 81 1.84 2.72 -6.65
CA GLN A 81 2.98 3.27 -5.91
C GLN A 81 2.85 2.94 -4.42
N THR A 82 3.89 2.36 -3.85
CA THR A 82 4.02 2.18 -2.39
C THR A 82 4.36 3.51 -1.72
N VAL A 83 3.66 3.82 -0.63
CA VAL A 83 3.90 5.04 0.15
C VAL A 83 3.80 4.74 1.65
N ASN A 84 4.49 5.54 2.47
CA ASN A 84 4.33 5.51 3.91
C ASN A 84 3.12 6.37 4.32
N ALA A 85 2.06 5.73 4.79
CA ALA A 85 0.79 6.38 5.13
C ALA A 85 0.91 7.45 6.24
N CYS A 86 1.93 7.37 7.10
CA CYS A 86 2.14 8.33 8.18
C CYS A 86 2.60 9.72 7.70
N ILE A 87 3.29 9.79 6.55
CA ILE A 87 3.74 11.06 5.96
C ILE A 87 2.96 11.45 4.69
N GLN A 88 2.05 10.58 4.24
CA GLN A 88 1.15 10.87 3.12
C GLN A 88 -0.07 11.64 3.63
N PHE A 89 -0.29 12.86 3.17
CA PHE A 89 -1.45 13.64 3.58
C PHE A 89 -2.73 13.19 2.89
N LEU A 90 -3.81 13.13 3.63
CA LEU A 90 -5.12 12.65 3.15
C LEU A 90 -5.62 13.40 1.90
N PRO A 91 -5.49 14.73 1.78
CA PRO A 91 -5.92 15.45 0.57
C PRO A 91 -5.24 15.00 -0.73
N THR A 92 -4.04 14.41 -0.65
CA THR A 92 -3.30 13.92 -1.82
C THR A 92 -3.91 12.68 -2.44
N LEU A 93 -4.88 12.03 -1.76
CA LEU A 93 -5.63 10.90 -2.28
C LEU A 93 -6.77 11.31 -3.23
N ASN A 94 -7.08 12.60 -3.34
CA ASN A 94 -8.21 13.04 -4.17
C ASN A 94 -8.04 12.58 -5.63
N GLY A 95 -9.04 11.84 -6.13
CA GLY A 95 -9.04 11.25 -7.48
C GLY A 95 -8.22 9.97 -7.63
N LYS A 96 -7.72 9.37 -6.54
CA LYS A 96 -6.87 8.18 -6.55
C LYS A 96 -7.55 6.98 -5.90
N ALA A 97 -6.90 5.83 -5.96
CA ALA A 97 -7.28 4.63 -5.22
C ALA A 97 -6.31 4.38 -4.07
N LEU A 98 -6.81 3.94 -2.93
CA LEU A 98 -6.03 3.54 -1.76
C LEU A 98 -6.24 2.05 -1.51
N PHE A 99 -5.14 1.29 -1.46
CA PHE A 99 -5.12 -0.13 -1.15
C PHE A 99 -4.37 -0.39 0.15
N THR A 100 -4.97 -1.19 1.00
CA THR A 100 -4.43 -1.60 2.30
C THR A 100 -4.36 -3.12 2.40
N VAL A 101 -3.73 -3.63 3.45
CA VAL A 101 -3.61 -5.08 3.66
C VAL A 101 -4.97 -5.78 3.79
N GLU A 102 -5.99 -5.08 4.25
CA GLU A 102 -7.37 -5.58 4.34
C GLU A 102 -7.99 -5.84 2.96
N ASP A 103 -7.63 -5.01 1.95
CA ASP A 103 -8.16 -5.13 0.60
C ASP A 103 -7.74 -6.42 -0.10
N LEU A 104 -6.56 -6.95 0.23
CA LEU A 104 -6.01 -8.14 -0.43
C LEU A 104 -6.86 -9.39 -0.20
N LYS A 105 -7.46 -9.52 0.97
CA LYS A 105 -8.35 -10.62 1.31
C LYS A 105 -9.68 -10.54 0.54
N ASP A 106 -10.15 -9.31 0.32
CA ASP A 106 -11.44 -9.08 -0.33
C ASP A 106 -11.35 -9.25 -1.86
N GLN A 107 -10.15 -9.17 -2.44
CA GLN A 107 -9.91 -9.35 -3.87
C GLN A 107 -10.05 -10.81 -4.35
N THR A 108 -9.98 -11.77 -3.44
CA THR A 108 -10.14 -13.19 -3.79
C THR A 108 -11.60 -13.60 -3.68
N ALA A 109 -12.21 -14.04 -4.78
CA ALA A 109 -13.61 -14.47 -4.82
C ALA A 109 -13.95 -15.60 -3.83
N SER A 110 -12.94 -16.33 -3.36
CA SER A 110 -13.08 -17.45 -2.40
C SER A 110 -12.80 -17.07 -0.95
N ARG A 111 -12.52 -15.79 -0.66
CA ARG A 111 -12.06 -15.33 0.66
C ARG A 111 -10.79 -16.05 1.16
N THR A 112 -10.00 -16.60 0.25
CA THR A 112 -8.69 -17.18 0.53
C THR A 112 -7.66 -16.05 0.65
N LEU A 113 -6.52 -16.35 1.26
CA LEU A 113 -5.41 -15.39 1.31
C LEU A 113 -4.93 -15.07 -0.11
N HIS A 114 -4.55 -13.82 -0.34
CA HIS A 114 -3.85 -13.45 -1.56
C HIS A 114 -2.52 -14.25 -1.66
N PRO A 115 -2.03 -14.61 -2.87
CA PRO A 115 -0.78 -15.37 -3.02
C PRO A 115 0.40 -14.84 -2.20
N VAL A 116 0.57 -13.52 -2.14
CA VAL A 116 1.59 -12.87 -1.31
C VAL A 116 1.39 -13.15 0.18
N GLN A 117 0.16 -13.10 0.67
CA GLN A 117 -0.14 -13.41 2.07
C GLN A 117 0.09 -14.89 2.36
N GLN A 118 -0.28 -15.77 1.44
CA GLN A 118 -0.07 -17.20 1.55
C GLN A 118 1.43 -17.54 1.60
N ALA A 119 2.23 -16.95 0.71
CA ALA A 119 3.67 -17.13 0.68
C ALA A 119 4.34 -16.67 1.99
N MET A 120 3.90 -15.54 2.55
CA MET A 120 4.38 -15.08 3.87
C MET A 120 4.08 -16.08 4.99
N VAL A 121 2.95 -16.78 4.93
CA VAL A 121 2.62 -17.86 5.90
C VAL A 121 3.52 -19.07 5.68
N GLU A 122 3.63 -19.55 4.45
CA GLU A 122 4.39 -20.76 4.09
C GLU A 122 5.90 -20.62 4.37
N CYS A 123 6.46 -19.43 4.12
CA CYS A 123 7.86 -19.13 4.37
C CYS A 123 8.14 -18.66 5.81
N HIS A 124 7.13 -18.63 6.68
CA HIS A 124 7.25 -18.12 8.06
C HIS A 124 7.80 -16.67 8.12
N GLY A 125 7.36 -15.82 7.17
CA GLY A 125 7.81 -14.43 7.02
C GLY A 125 7.35 -13.48 8.13
N SER A 126 6.66 -13.98 9.16
CA SER A 126 6.14 -13.18 10.27
C SER A 126 6.45 -13.82 11.60
N GLN A 127 6.83 -13.01 12.62
CA GLN A 127 6.96 -13.42 14.01
C GLN A 127 6.05 -12.59 14.90
N CYS A 128 6.44 -11.39 15.34
CA CYS A 128 5.56 -10.54 16.15
C CYS A 128 4.37 -9.96 15.35
N GLY A 129 4.44 -9.94 14.03
CA GLY A 129 3.36 -9.49 13.14
C GLY A 129 3.28 -7.98 12.92
N PHE A 130 4.07 -7.16 13.63
CA PHE A 130 3.92 -5.71 13.58
C PHE A 130 4.30 -5.11 12.21
N CYS A 131 5.45 -5.50 11.64
CA CYS A 131 5.90 -5.04 10.33
C CYS A 131 5.25 -5.78 9.16
N THR A 132 4.59 -6.91 9.42
CA THR A 132 4.07 -7.82 8.39
C THR A 132 3.12 -7.14 7.40
N PRO A 133 2.14 -6.32 7.81
CA PRO A 133 1.26 -5.64 6.87
C PRO A 133 2.01 -4.74 5.87
N GLY A 134 3.01 -4.01 6.34
CA GLY A 134 3.84 -3.16 5.48
C GLY A 134 4.61 -3.97 4.43
N PHE A 135 5.26 -5.06 4.84
CA PHE A 135 5.95 -5.97 3.91
C PHE A 135 4.99 -6.60 2.91
N VAL A 136 3.79 -7.01 3.36
CA VAL A 136 2.77 -7.58 2.47
C VAL A 136 2.37 -6.57 1.40
N MET A 137 2.20 -5.30 1.73
CA MET A 137 1.83 -4.28 0.75
C MET A 137 2.96 -3.98 -0.24
N SER A 138 4.21 -3.95 0.21
CA SER A 138 5.37 -3.82 -0.68
C SER A 138 5.50 -5.03 -1.62
N LEU A 139 5.41 -6.25 -1.08
CA LEU A 139 5.40 -7.48 -1.87
C LEU A 139 4.25 -7.54 -2.87
N TRP A 140 3.05 -7.09 -2.46
CA TRP A 140 1.90 -7.04 -3.36
C TRP A 140 2.14 -6.10 -4.55
N SER A 141 2.69 -4.92 -4.31
CA SER A 141 3.03 -3.99 -5.38
C SER A 141 4.04 -4.58 -6.36
N THR A 142 5.09 -5.25 -5.86
CA THR A 142 6.08 -5.97 -6.68
C THR A 142 5.43 -7.13 -7.45
N TYR A 143 4.56 -7.91 -6.79
CA TYR A 143 3.82 -9.01 -7.41
C TYR A 143 2.96 -8.53 -8.59
N GLU A 144 2.15 -7.51 -8.39
CA GLU A 144 1.29 -6.93 -9.42
C GLU A 144 2.12 -6.38 -10.60
N HIS A 145 3.23 -5.71 -10.30
CA HIS A 145 4.16 -5.24 -11.32
C HIS A 145 4.66 -6.39 -12.20
N HIS A 146 5.22 -7.42 -11.62
CA HIS A 146 5.80 -8.54 -12.36
C HIS A 146 4.74 -9.42 -13.03
N GLN A 147 3.55 -9.57 -12.44
CA GLN A 147 2.39 -10.20 -13.04
C GLN A 147 1.99 -9.48 -14.36
N GLY A 148 1.88 -8.16 -14.31
CA GLY A 148 1.50 -7.34 -15.45
C GLY A 148 2.52 -7.38 -16.60
N CYS A 149 3.82 -7.47 -16.27
CA CYS A 149 4.92 -7.56 -17.24
C CYS A 149 5.22 -8.99 -17.72
N GLY A 150 4.66 -10.02 -17.10
CA GLY A 150 5.03 -11.42 -17.36
C GLY A 150 6.50 -11.73 -16.98
N THR A 151 7.04 -11.04 -15.99
CA THR A 151 8.44 -11.17 -15.52
C THR A 151 8.49 -11.74 -14.11
N ARG A 152 9.70 -11.98 -13.60
CA ARG A 152 9.96 -12.35 -12.20
C ARG A 152 11.08 -11.50 -11.65
N PRO A 153 10.98 -11.01 -10.41
CA PRO A 153 12.07 -10.26 -9.79
C PRO A 153 13.26 -11.19 -9.50
N SER A 154 14.47 -10.67 -9.63
CA SER A 154 15.62 -11.29 -9.00
C SER A 154 15.57 -11.08 -7.49
N ARG A 155 16.30 -11.92 -6.73
CA ARG A 155 16.39 -11.75 -5.28
C ARG A 155 16.94 -10.37 -4.87
N GLN A 156 17.84 -9.80 -5.68
CA GLN A 156 18.37 -8.46 -5.45
C GLN A 156 17.29 -7.39 -5.66
N GLN A 157 16.56 -7.43 -6.78
CA GLN A 157 15.45 -6.52 -7.04
C GLN A 157 14.41 -6.56 -5.91
N LEU A 158 14.06 -7.78 -5.46
CA LEU A 158 13.14 -7.95 -4.35
C LEU A 158 13.67 -7.33 -3.04
N ALA A 159 14.96 -7.47 -2.75
CA ALA A 159 15.58 -6.84 -1.59
C ALA A 159 15.55 -5.30 -1.69
N ASP A 160 15.77 -4.77 -2.90
CA ASP A 160 15.71 -3.33 -3.18
C ASP A 160 14.27 -2.80 -3.01
N ASP A 161 13.28 -3.50 -3.56
CA ASP A 161 11.85 -3.14 -3.44
C ASP A 161 11.36 -3.14 -1.98
N LEU A 162 11.94 -4.01 -1.14
CA LEU A 162 11.61 -4.12 0.28
C LEU A 162 12.46 -3.25 1.20
N SER A 163 13.42 -2.49 0.66
CA SER A 163 14.39 -1.72 1.44
C SER A 163 13.76 -0.65 2.34
N GLY A 164 12.56 -0.18 2.00
CA GLY A 164 11.76 0.77 2.80
C GLY A 164 11.03 0.15 3.99
N ASN A 165 11.15 -1.18 4.22
CA ASN A 165 10.47 -1.87 5.31
C ASN A 165 11.46 -2.45 6.30
N LEU A 166 11.28 -2.16 7.60
CA LEU A 166 12.16 -2.65 8.66
C LEU A 166 11.51 -3.79 9.46
N CYS A 167 12.29 -4.84 9.71
CA CYS A 167 11.91 -5.96 10.58
C CYS A 167 13.02 -6.28 11.58
N ARG A 168 12.68 -6.34 12.86
CA ARG A 168 13.64 -6.70 13.92
C ARG A 168 13.68 -8.20 14.24
N CYS A 169 12.62 -8.94 13.89
CA CYS A 169 12.41 -10.30 14.38
C CYS A 169 12.98 -11.38 13.45
N THR A 170 12.68 -11.31 12.14
CA THR A 170 12.85 -12.42 11.20
C THR A 170 14.25 -12.52 10.58
N GLY A 171 15.03 -11.45 10.61
CA GLY A 171 16.30 -11.36 9.86
C GLY A 171 16.09 -11.27 8.34
N TYR A 172 14.89 -10.91 7.88
CA TYR A 172 14.49 -10.66 6.46
C TYR A 172 14.47 -11.89 5.55
N ARG A 173 15.29 -12.91 5.79
CA ARG A 173 15.43 -14.07 4.90
C ARG A 173 14.09 -14.73 4.57
N PRO A 174 13.23 -15.08 5.55
CA PRO A 174 11.93 -15.70 5.26
C PRO A 174 10.99 -14.79 4.45
N ILE A 175 11.10 -13.47 4.62
CA ILE A 175 10.32 -12.50 3.86
C ILE A 175 10.79 -12.45 2.39
N LEU A 176 12.11 -12.46 2.17
CA LEU A 176 12.69 -12.55 0.83
C LEU A 176 12.45 -13.90 0.14
N ASP A 177 12.30 -14.97 0.93
CA ASP A 177 11.95 -16.30 0.41
C ASP A 177 10.46 -16.38 0.03
N ALA A 178 9.60 -15.56 0.64
CA ALA A 178 8.19 -15.44 0.31
C ALA A 178 7.93 -14.65 -0.99
N GLY A 179 8.77 -13.68 -1.30
CA GLY A 179 8.69 -12.89 -2.54
C GLY A 179 9.29 -13.61 -3.72
#